data_20aa63276513d92624bc757b6e383284
#
_entry.id   20aa63276513d92624bc757b6e383284
#
_cell.length_a   1.000
_cell.length_b   1.000
_cell.length_c   1.000
_cell.angle_alpha   90.00
_cell.angle_beta   90.00
_cell.angle_gamma   90.00
#
_symmetry.space_group_name_H-M   'P 1'
#
loop_
_entity.id
_entity.type
_entity.pdbx_description
1 polymer ?
#
loop_
_entity_poly.entity_id
_entity_poly.type
_entity_poly.pdbx_seq_one_letter_code
_entity_poly.pdbx_strand_id
1 'polypeptide(L)'
;MKNDFTIINPNINGDYTVSVAKDEEAAEVMSLLLETAKWLQSIGSQQWSGLLHGNDSHDTVGSIKQEEVFVCKHNNEIVGVVILKRQPSAWDSELWGSKAYADDGAVYLHRLTISRKQANAGLGAALLNWCDSAVSFKEKKVMRLDCIASNPKLFAFYEGNGYEYMGQEGDFKLFQKGLLNS
;
A
#
# COMPACT_ATOMS: atom_id res chain seq x y z
N MET A 1 3.13 14.11 17.12
CA MET A 1 4.01 13.22 16.33
C MET A 1 3.88 13.62 14.91
N LYS A 2 4.79 14.38 14.44
CA LYS A 2 4.42 15.24 13.33
C LYS A 2 5.49 15.14 12.30
N ASN A 3 5.08 14.69 11.12
CA ASN A 3 5.82 14.79 9.89
C ASN A 3 7.18 14.10 9.92
N ASP A 4 7.14 12.79 10.14
CA ASP A 4 8.25 11.90 9.87
C ASP A 4 8.31 11.50 8.38
N PHE A 5 7.52 12.18 7.54
CA PHE A 5 7.58 12.09 6.09
C PHE A 5 7.33 13.44 5.42
N THR A 6 7.74 13.54 4.16
CA THR A 6 7.52 14.73 3.30
C THR A 6 7.11 14.26 1.91
N ILE A 7 5.98 14.75 1.42
CA ILE A 7 5.59 14.56 0.01
C ILE A 7 6.43 15.53 -0.83
N ILE A 8 7.33 14.98 -1.65
CA ILE A 8 8.22 15.74 -2.53
C ILE A 8 7.49 16.15 -3.78
N ASN A 9 6.70 15.25 -4.35
CA ASN A 9 5.87 15.52 -5.52
C ASN A 9 4.49 14.88 -5.35
N PRO A 10 3.43 15.68 -5.26
CA PRO A 10 2.07 15.15 -5.11
C PRO A 10 1.46 14.67 -6.43
N ASN A 11 2.10 14.91 -7.57
CA ASN A 11 1.51 14.62 -8.88
C ASN A 11 1.91 13.26 -9.42
N ILE A 12 0.95 12.57 -10.01
CA ILE A 12 1.13 11.34 -10.78
C ILE A 12 0.48 11.55 -12.16
N ASN A 13 1.21 11.34 -13.24
CA ASN A 13 0.68 11.31 -14.62
C ASN A 13 -0.29 12.47 -14.94
N GLY A 14 0.06 13.70 -14.55
CA GLY A 14 -0.68 14.91 -14.90
C GLY A 14 -1.92 15.15 -14.03
N ASP A 15 -3.02 14.46 -14.29
CA ASP A 15 -4.32 14.76 -13.68
C ASP A 15 -4.57 14.07 -12.32
N TYR A 16 -3.63 13.24 -11.88
CA TYR A 16 -3.73 12.50 -10.62
C TYR A 16 -2.85 13.13 -9.55
N THR A 17 -3.40 13.27 -8.35
CA THR A 17 -2.67 13.81 -7.20
C THR A 17 -2.72 12.86 -6.03
N VAL A 18 -1.66 12.80 -5.24
CA VAL A 18 -1.60 12.01 -4.00
C VAL A 18 -1.48 12.93 -2.81
N SER A 19 -2.26 12.65 -1.79
CA SER A 19 -2.25 13.35 -0.51
C SER A 19 -2.49 12.38 0.64
N VAL A 20 -2.19 12.80 1.85
CA VAL A 20 -2.58 12.07 3.06
C VAL A 20 -4.11 12.05 3.17
N ALA A 21 -4.68 10.90 3.47
CA ALA A 21 -6.10 10.77 3.70
C ALA A 21 -6.52 11.56 4.96
N LYS A 22 -7.64 12.25 4.87
CA LYS A 22 -8.23 12.97 5.99
C LYS A 22 -9.28 12.11 6.71
N ASP A 23 -9.56 12.42 7.97
CA ASP A 23 -10.56 11.69 8.75
C ASP A 23 -11.93 11.66 8.06
N GLU A 24 -12.36 12.75 7.44
CA GLU A 24 -13.62 12.83 6.71
C GLU A 24 -13.65 11.96 5.44
N GLU A 25 -12.51 11.51 4.95
CA GLU A 25 -12.39 10.64 3.78
C GLU A 25 -12.45 9.14 4.12
N ALA A 26 -12.50 8.80 5.40
CA ALA A 26 -12.45 7.41 5.86
C ALA A 26 -13.54 6.53 5.21
N ALA A 27 -14.77 7.02 5.09
CA ALA A 27 -15.86 6.27 4.48
C ALA A 27 -15.62 6.00 3.00
N GLU A 28 -15.09 6.98 2.25
CA GLU A 28 -14.75 6.83 0.83
C GLU A 28 -13.58 5.86 0.63
N VAL A 29 -12.54 5.95 1.47
CA VAL A 29 -11.42 5.00 1.47
C VAL A 29 -11.92 3.58 1.71
N MET A 30 -12.72 3.37 2.74
CA MET A 30 -13.27 2.03 3.05
C MET A 30 -14.17 1.51 1.93
N SER A 31 -14.96 2.38 1.31
CA SER A 31 -15.79 2.01 0.16
C SER A 31 -14.96 1.47 -1.00
N LEU A 32 -13.85 2.13 -1.34
CA LEU A 32 -12.95 1.67 -2.39
C LEU A 32 -12.30 0.31 -2.04
N LEU A 33 -11.86 0.14 -0.81
CA LEU A 33 -11.29 -1.15 -0.35
C LEU A 33 -12.32 -2.28 -0.42
N LEU A 34 -13.57 -2.03 -0.01
CA LEU A 34 -14.65 -3.01 -0.08
C LEU A 34 -15.03 -3.36 -1.51
N GLU A 35 -15.09 -2.39 -2.42
CA GLU A 35 -15.30 -2.65 -3.85
C GLU A 35 -14.23 -3.57 -4.42
N THR A 36 -12.97 -3.33 -4.06
CA THR A 36 -11.84 -4.16 -4.50
C THR A 36 -11.94 -5.57 -3.91
N ALA A 37 -12.28 -5.70 -2.63
CA ALA A 37 -12.47 -7.01 -1.99
C ALA A 37 -13.61 -7.82 -2.65
N LYS A 38 -14.73 -7.17 -2.98
CA LYS A 38 -15.85 -7.79 -3.71
C LYS A 38 -15.44 -8.23 -5.11
N TRP A 39 -14.70 -7.40 -5.82
CA TRP A 39 -14.18 -7.77 -7.13
C TRP A 39 -13.23 -8.96 -7.05
N LEU A 40 -12.30 -8.97 -6.11
CA LEU A 40 -11.40 -10.10 -5.87
C LEU A 40 -12.18 -11.39 -5.60
N GLN A 41 -13.21 -11.32 -4.76
CA GLN A 41 -14.10 -12.47 -4.52
C GLN A 41 -14.78 -12.95 -5.81
N SER A 42 -15.24 -12.04 -6.66
CA SER A 42 -15.92 -12.37 -7.92
C SER A 42 -15.04 -13.12 -8.92
N ILE A 43 -13.72 -12.95 -8.82
CA ILE A 43 -12.73 -13.67 -9.65
C ILE A 43 -12.12 -14.87 -8.94
N GLY A 44 -12.70 -15.30 -7.81
CA GLY A 44 -12.28 -16.48 -7.07
C GLY A 44 -11.07 -16.28 -6.13
N SER A 45 -10.65 -15.03 -5.90
CA SER A 45 -9.56 -14.73 -4.97
C SER A 45 -10.08 -14.63 -3.53
N GLN A 46 -9.34 -15.22 -2.59
CA GLN A 46 -9.59 -15.07 -1.14
C GLN A 46 -8.86 -13.86 -0.55
N GLN A 47 -8.09 -13.16 -1.36
CA GLN A 47 -7.36 -11.96 -0.93
C GLN A 47 -8.33 -10.90 -0.43
N TRP A 48 -8.05 -10.34 0.76
CA TRP A 48 -8.87 -9.33 1.44
C TRP A 48 -10.29 -9.77 1.82
N SER A 49 -10.56 -11.06 1.84
CA SER A 49 -11.89 -11.60 2.20
C SER A 49 -12.36 -11.17 3.60
N GLY A 50 -11.44 -10.95 4.54
CA GLY A 50 -11.73 -10.44 5.88
C GLY A 50 -12.49 -9.11 5.88
N LEU A 51 -12.20 -8.20 4.93
CA LEU A 51 -12.90 -6.92 4.80
C LEU A 51 -14.40 -7.10 4.54
N LEU A 52 -14.79 -8.13 3.81
CA LEU A 52 -16.19 -8.43 3.51
C LEU A 52 -16.97 -8.88 4.75
N HIS A 53 -16.27 -9.30 5.79
CA HIS A 53 -16.83 -9.75 7.07
C HIS A 53 -16.59 -8.74 8.21
N GLY A 54 -16.20 -7.51 7.86
CA GLY A 54 -15.94 -6.45 8.85
C GLY A 54 -14.61 -6.58 9.59
N ASN A 55 -13.70 -7.44 9.12
CA ASN A 55 -12.36 -7.63 9.69
C ASN A 55 -11.31 -6.91 8.85
N ASP A 56 -10.86 -5.75 9.30
CA ASP A 56 -9.77 -5.01 8.70
C ASP A 56 -8.47 -5.23 9.48
N SER A 57 -7.68 -6.22 9.05
CA SER A 57 -6.43 -6.62 9.70
C SER A 57 -5.36 -5.52 9.70
N HIS A 58 -5.48 -4.51 8.86
CA HIS A 58 -4.54 -3.39 8.80
C HIS A 58 -5.04 -2.12 9.49
N ASP A 59 -6.22 -2.17 10.10
CA ASP A 59 -6.82 -1.03 10.81
C ASP A 59 -6.74 0.26 9.98
N THR A 60 -7.41 0.28 8.84
CA THR A 60 -7.34 1.41 7.90
C THR A 60 -7.78 2.72 8.54
N VAL A 61 -8.84 2.70 9.33
CA VAL A 61 -9.35 3.91 10.00
C VAL A 61 -8.35 4.44 11.03
N GLY A 62 -7.74 3.56 11.84
CA GLY A 62 -6.66 3.93 12.75
C GLY A 62 -5.43 4.45 12.01
N SER A 63 -5.10 3.83 10.89
CA SER A 63 -3.98 4.26 10.03
C SER A 63 -4.21 5.65 9.41
N ILE A 64 -5.46 6.03 9.09
CA ILE A 64 -5.77 7.41 8.65
C ILE A 64 -5.41 8.41 9.75
N LYS A 65 -5.79 8.14 10.99
CA LYS A 65 -5.48 9.01 12.14
C LYS A 65 -3.99 9.14 12.42
N GLN A 66 -3.21 8.14 12.01
CA GLN A 66 -1.76 8.14 12.13
C GLN A 66 -1.04 8.71 10.91
N GLU A 67 -1.79 9.25 9.94
CA GLU A 67 -1.24 9.79 8.68
C GLU A 67 -0.44 8.73 7.91
N GLU A 68 -0.89 7.49 7.91
CA GLU A 68 -0.28 6.36 7.20
C GLU A 68 -1.02 5.99 5.91
N VAL A 69 -2.22 6.53 5.70
CA VAL A 69 -3.03 6.27 4.50
C VAL A 69 -2.85 7.42 3.51
N PHE A 70 -2.51 7.08 2.28
CA PHE A 70 -2.39 8.03 1.18
C PHE A 70 -3.46 7.72 0.14
N VAL A 71 -4.08 8.77 -0.40
CA VAL A 71 -5.13 8.68 -1.40
C VAL A 71 -4.70 9.32 -2.70
N CYS A 72 -4.95 8.62 -3.80
CA CYS A 72 -4.79 9.16 -5.14
C CYS A 72 -6.14 9.67 -5.64
N LYS A 73 -6.17 10.91 -6.10
CA LYS A 73 -7.39 11.58 -6.55
C LYS A 73 -7.30 11.99 -8.01
N HIS A 74 -8.44 11.87 -8.68
CA HIS A 74 -8.68 12.39 -10.02
C HIS A 74 -10.00 13.16 -9.99
N ASN A 75 -9.99 14.44 -10.37
CA ASN A 75 -11.17 15.31 -10.29
C ASN A 75 -11.83 15.33 -8.88
N ASN A 76 -11.02 15.40 -7.82
CA ASN A 76 -11.43 15.34 -6.42
C ASN A 76 -12.08 14.02 -5.95
N GLU A 77 -12.13 13.00 -6.81
CA GLU A 77 -12.61 11.67 -6.46
C GLU A 77 -11.44 10.76 -6.07
N ILE A 78 -11.56 9.99 -5.00
CA ILE A 78 -10.56 9.02 -4.61
C ILE A 78 -10.61 7.83 -5.58
N VAL A 79 -9.51 7.62 -6.30
CA VAL A 79 -9.38 6.55 -7.29
C VAL A 79 -8.28 5.55 -6.94
N GLY A 80 -7.52 5.81 -5.91
CA GLY A 80 -6.50 4.91 -5.40
C GLY A 80 -6.22 5.13 -3.92
N VAL A 81 -5.77 4.08 -3.26
CA VAL A 81 -5.42 4.08 -1.83
C VAL A 81 -4.18 3.23 -1.62
N VAL A 82 -3.31 3.65 -0.71
CA VAL A 82 -2.20 2.85 -0.20
C VAL A 82 -1.98 3.17 1.27
N ILE A 83 -1.61 2.17 2.05
CA ILE A 83 -1.21 2.31 3.45
C ILE A 83 0.30 2.16 3.51
N LEU A 84 0.99 3.13 4.10
CA LEU A 84 2.45 3.14 4.30
C LEU A 84 2.74 3.25 5.79
N LYS A 85 2.93 2.10 6.44
CA LYS A 85 3.23 2.03 7.87
C LYS A 85 4.71 2.23 8.12
N ARG A 86 5.03 3.13 9.03
CA ARG A 86 6.42 3.46 9.39
C ARG A 86 7.00 2.56 10.49
N GLN A 87 6.14 1.72 11.06
CA GLN A 87 6.53 0.67 12.00
C GLN A 87 5.87 -0.65 11.57
N PRO A 88 6.51 -1.80 11.81
CA PRO A 88 5.91 -3.09 11.48
C PRO A 88 4.64 -3.32 12.31
N SER A 89 3.60 -3.79 11.63
CA SER A 89 2.39 -4.30 12.29
C SER A 89 2.63 -5.73 12.83
N ALA A 90 1.66 -6.29 13.54
CA ALA A 90 1.72 -7.69 13.95
C ALA A 90 1.82 -8.63 12.73
N TRP A 91 1.13 -8.29 11.65
CA TRP A 91 1.22 -9.00 10.37
C TRP A 91 2.63 -8.97 9.79
N ASP A 92 3.26 -7.79 9.75
CA ASP A 92 4.62 -7.64 9.25
C ASP A 92 5.62 -8.41 10.10
N SER A 93 5.47 -8.39 11.41
CA SER A 93 6.33 -9.13 12.34
C SER A 93 6.23 -10.63 12.15
N GLU A 94 5.04 -11.13 11.85
CA GLU A 94 4.81 -12.56 11.55
C GLU A 94 5.53 -12.96 10.25
N LEU A 95 5.40 -12.16 9.20
CA LEU A 95 5.97 -12.48 7.89
C LEU A 95 7.48 -12.24 7.81
N TRP A 96 7.96 -11.13 8.37
CA TRP A 96 9.37 -10.73 8.25
C TRP A 96 10.26 -11.24 9.39
N GLY A 97 9.64 -11.78 10.44
CA GLY A 97 10.36 -12.37 11.57
C GLY A 97 11.35 -11.38 12.22
N SER A 98 12.56 -11.81 12.44
CA SER A 98 13.61 -11.00 13.08
C SER A 98 14.04 -9.76 12.28
N LYS A 99 13.64 -9.63 11.03
CA LYS A 99 13.90 -8.43 10.21
C LYS A 99 12.93 -7.30 10.51
N ALA A 100 11.77 -7.57 11.13
CA ALA A 100 10.74 -6.60 11.45
C ALA A 100 10.79 -6.26 12.94
N TYR A 101 11.30 -5.09 13.28
CA TYR A 101 11.37 -4.57 14.64
C TYR A 101 11.18 -3.06 14.65
N ALA A 102 10.91 -2.50 15.82
CA ALA A 102 10.73 -1.05 15.94
C ALA A 102 11.95 -0.30 15.39
N ASP A 103 11.68 0.69 14.54
CA ASP A 103 12.69 1.53 13.89
C ASP A 103 13.71 0.75 13.03
N ASP A 104 13.25 -0.32 12.39
CA ASP A 104 14.08 -1.17 11.52
C ASP A 104 14.48 -0.53 10.18
N GLY A 105 14.17 0.74 9.96
CA GLY A 105 14.50 1.46 8.74
C GLY A 105 13.58 1.12 7.55
N ALA A 106 12.51 0.36 7.75
CA ALA A 106 11.57 -0.01 6.71
C ALA A 106 10.25 0.77 6.79
N VAL A 107 9.64 0.96 5.62
CA VAL A 107 8.23 1.33 5.46
C VAL A 107 7.51 0.09 4.94
N TYR A 108 6.38 -0.24 5.52
CA TYR A 108 5.57 -1.40 5.16
C TYR A 108 4.35 -0.96 4.36
N LEU A 109 4.27 -1.39 3.11
CA LEU A 109 3.21 -1.05 2.17
C LEU A 109 2.10 -2.09 2.24
N HIS A 110 0.87 -1.60 2.43
CA HIS A 110 -0.34 -2.43 2.46
C HIS A 110 -1.45 -1.81 1.62
N ARG A 111 -2.39 -2.65 1.18
CA ARG A 111 -3.63 -2.21 0.55
C ARG A 111 -3.44 -1.31 -0.67
N LEU A 112 -2.42 -1.54 -1.50
CA LEU A 112 -2.31 -0.84 -2.78
C LEU A 112 -3.52 -1.17 -3.65
N THR A 113 -4.35 -0.17 -3.90
CA THR A 113 -5.66 -0.31 -4.51
C THR A 113 -5.90 0.79 -5.53
N ILE A 114 -6.39 0.40 -6.70
CA ILE A 114 -6.85 1.32 -7.75
C ILE A 114 -8.30 1.00 -8.08
N SER A 115 -9.15 2.03 -8.18
CA SER A 115 -10.53 1.89 -8.61
C SER A 115 -10.61 1.14 -9.95
N ARG A 116 -11.55 0.21 -10.06
CA ARG A 116 -11.78 -0.53 -11.30
C ARG A 116 -12.12 0.37 -12.49
N LYS A 117 -12.68 1.56 -12.23
CA LYS A 117 -12.94 2.58 -13.27
C LYS A 117 -11.64 3.10 -13.91
N GLN A 118 -10.51 3.01 -13.20
CA GLN A 118 -9.18 3.41 -13.66
C GLN A 118 -8.31 2.22 -14.07
N ALA A 119 -8.87 1.02 -14.18
CA ALA A 119 -8.14 -0.17 -14.57
C ALA A 119 -7.49 0.00 -15.95
N ASN A 120 -6.30 -0.61 -16.11
CA ASN A 120 -5.51 -0.60 -17.35
C ASN A 120 -4.93 0.78 -17.75
N ALA A 121 -5.02 1.78 -16.88
CA ALA A 121 -4.38 3.09 -17.12
C ALA A 121 -2.92 3.17 -16.62
N GLY A 122 -2.37 2.06 -16.10
CA GLY A 122 -1.03 2.02 -15.52
C GLY A 122 -0.92 2.74 -14.17
N LEU A 123 -2.04 3.10 -13.55
CA LEU A 123 -2.07 3.88 -12.32
C LEU A 123 -1.54 3.10 -11.11
N GLY A 124 -1.71 1.78 -11.09
CA GLY A 124 -1.16 0.92 -10.03
C GLY A 124 0.36 0.99 -9.95
N ALA A 125 1.03 0.84 -11.09
CA ALA A 125 2.48 0.97 -11.17
C ALA A 125 2.95 2.41 -10.88
N ALA A 126 2.21 3.41 -11.34
CA ALA A 126 2.51 4.82 -11.10
C ALA A 126 2.39 5.17 -9.61
N LEU A 127 1.34 4.70 -8.91
CA LEU A 127 1.18 4.91 -7.48
C LEU A 127 2.26 4.15 -6.68
N LEU A 128 2.59 2.92 -7.06
CA LEU A 128 3.66 2.15 -6.44
C LEU A 128 5.01 2.89 -6.56
N ASN A 129 5.33 3.38 -7.75
CA ASN A 129 6.54 4.18 -7.99
C ASN A 129 6.54 5.49 -7.18
N TRP A 130 5.40 6.13 -7.03
CA TRP A 130 5.25 7.32 -6.20
C TRP A 130 5.64 7.02 -4.73
N CYS A 131 5.24 5.88 -4.20
CA CYS A 131 5.54 5.48 -2.82
C CYS A 131 7.04 5.42 -2.52
N ASP A 132 7.86 5.01 -3.47
CA ASP A 132 9.30 4.87 -3.25
C ASP A 132 10.15 6.04 -3.77
N SER A 133 9.58 6.94 -4.57
CA SER A 133 10.34 8.00 -5.23
C SER A 133 9.84 9.43 -4.96
N ALA A 134 8.58 9.63 -4.61
CA ALA A 134 7.98 10.95 -4.50
C ALA A 134 7.57 11.35 -3.07
N VAL A 135 7.82 10.48 -2.12
CA VAL A 135 7.67 10.75 -0.68
C VAL A 135 8.95 10.31 0.04
N SER A 136 9.40 11.13 0.97
CA SER A 136 10.57 10.83 1.82
C SER A 136 10.09 10.52 3.23
N PHE A 137 10.62 9.46 3.81
CA PHE A 137 10.35 9.05 5.20
C PHE A 137 11.61 9.19 6.03
N LYS A 138 11.49 9.89 7.15
CA LYS A 138 12.63 10.12 8.05
C LYS A 138 13.19 8.80 8.55
N GLU A 139 14.51 8.62 8.41
CA GLU A 139 15.24 7.44 8.88
C GLU A 139 14.80 6.09 8.27
N LYS A 140 14.05 6.13 7.16
CA LYS A 140 13.63 4.94 6.41
C LYS A 140 14.45 4.79 5.13
N LYS A 141 14.86 3.56 4.83
CA LYS A 141 15.76 3.26 3.70
C LYS A 141 15.15 2.27 2.71
N VAL A 142 14.18 1.48 3.15
CA VAL A 142 13.59 0.43 2.33
C VAL A 142 12.06 0.42 2.43
N MET A 143 11.42 0.02 1.34
CA MET A 143 10.00 -0.31 1.27
C MET A 143 9.86 -1.82 1.28
N ARG A 144 8.99 -2.36 2.14
CA ARG A 144 8.66 -3.78 2.23
C ARG A 144 7.19 -4.01 1.94
N LEU A 145 6.89 -5.10 1.27
CA LEU A 145 5.52 -5.51 1.02
C LEU A 145 5.43 -7.03 0.91
N ASP A 146 4.21 -7.53 0.96
CA ASP A 146 3.90 -8.92 0.73
C ASP A 146 2.75 -9.05 -0.28
N CYS A 147 2.71 -10.18 -0.96
CA CYS A 147 1.58 -10.54 -1.80
C CYS A 147 1.28 -12.04 -1.71
N ILE A 148 0.04 -12.41 -2.02
CA ILE A 148 -0.36 -13.82 -2.01
C ILE A 148 0.45 -14.61 -3.03
N ALA A 149 1.00 -15.74 -2.60
CA ALA A 149 1.91 -16.56 -3.41
C ALA A 149 1.23 -17.22 -4.62
N SER A 150 -0.07 -17.46 -4.53
CA SER A 150 -0.86 -18.13 -5.58
C SER A 150 -1.16 -17.25 -6.80
N ASN A 151 -0.80 -15.96 -6.77
CA ASN A 151 -1.04 -15.05 -7.88
C ASN A 151 0.26 -14.65 -8.59
N PRO A 152 0.63 -15.32 -9.70
CA PRO A 152 1.87 -15.04 -10.42
C PRO A 152 1.90 -13.66 -11.08
N LYS A 153 0.74 -13.05 -11.35
CA LYS A 153 0.65 -11.69 -11.90
C LYS A 153 1.12 -10.65 -10.89
N LEU A 154 0.82 -10.84 -9.60
CA LEU A 154 1.32 -9.95 -8.54
C LEU A 154 2.84 -10.08 -8.39
N PHE A 155 3.38 -11.29 -8.45
CA PHE A 155 4.82 -11.51 -8.44
C PHE A 155 5.51 -10.73 -9.57
N ALA A 156 5.04 -10.93 -10.80
CA ALA A 156 5.58 -10.25 -11.98
C ALA A 156 5.42 -8.72 -11.90
N PHE A 157 4.32 -8.24 -11.34
CA PHE A 157 4.07 -6.81 -11.13
C PHE A 157 5.11 -6.18 -10.20
N TYR A 158 5.37 -6.76 -9.04
CA TYR A 158 6.33 -6.20 -8.10
C TYR A 158 7.76 -6.34 -8.59
N GLU A 159 8.14 -7.49 -9.14
CA GLU A 159 9.47 -7.69 -9.74
C GLU A 159 9.70 -6.71 -10.90
N GLY A 160 8.71 -6.54 -11.78
CA GLY A 160 8.77 -5.60 -12.91
C GLY A 160 8.85 -4.13 -12.49
N ASN A 161 8.47 -3.79 -11.27
CA ASN A 161 8.60 -2.45 -10.69
C ASN A 161 9.84 -2.29 -9.79
N GLY A 162 10.79 -3.21 -9.89
CA GLY A 162 12.10 -3.10 -9.24
C GLY A 162 12.15 -3.61 -7.80
N TYR A 163 11.13 -4.35 -7.35
CA TYR A 163 11.15 -5.00 -6.04
C TYR A 163 11.92 -6.30 -6.10
N GLU A 164 12.78 -6.51 -5.12
CA GLU A 164 13.55 -7.74 -4.95
C GLU A 164 12.72 -8.78 -4.17
N TYR A 165 12.67 -9.98 -4.69
CA TYR A 165 12.03 -11.11 -4.01
C TYR A 165 12.89 -11.56 -2.83
N MET A 166 12.31 -11.53 -1.63
CA MET A 166 13.00 -11.79 -0.36
C MET A 166 12.67 -13.16 0.25
N GLY A 167 11.86 -13.95 -0.41
CA GLY A 167 11.43 -15.26 0.08
C GLY A 167 9.93 -15.38 0.28
N GLN A 168 9.51 -16.51 0.79
CA GLN A 168 8.10 -16.81 1.05
C GLN A 168 7.93 -17.25 2.50
N GLU A 169 6.91 -16.72 3.16
CA GLU A 169 6.47 -17.16 4.46
C GLU A 169 4.99 -17.57 4.38
N GLY A 170 4.71 -18.83 4.64
CA GLY A 170 3.38 -19.41 4.44
C GLY A 170 2.88 -19.18 3.00
N ASP A 171 1.72 -18.56 2.88
CA ASP A 171 1.05 -18.30 1.60
C ASP A 171 1.43 -16.93 1.00
N PHE A 172 2.47 -16.26 1.51
CA PHE A 172 2.84 -14.91 1.11
C PHE A 172 4.29 -14.82 0.64
N LYS A 173 4.48 -14.14 -0.48
CA LYS A 173 5.80 -13.77 -1.01
C LYS A 173 6.17 -12.38 -0.54
N LEU A 174 7.43 -12.23 -0.12
CA LEU A 174 7.97 -11.01 0.45
C LEU A 174 8.85 -10.28 -0.57
N PHE A 175 8.70 -8.96 -0.62
CA PHE A 175 9.43 -8.09 -1.54
C PHE A 175 10.00 -6.87 -0.82
N GLN A 176 11.13 -6.38 -1.28
CA GLN A 176 11.79 -5.21 -0.75
C GLN A 176 12.38 -4.35 -1.87
N LYS A 177 12.35 -3.04 -1.69
CA LYS A 177 13.00 -2.09 -2.60
C LYS A 177 13.62 -0.94 -1.80
N GLY A 178 14.78 -0.45 -2.22
CA GLY A 178 15.38 0.75 -1.66
C GLY A 178 14.52 1.99 -1.94
N LEU A 179 14.40 2.87 -0.93
CA LEU A 179 13.76 4.17 -1.10
C LEU A 179 14.74 5.13 -1.79
N LEU A 180 14.26 5.88 -2.79
CA LEU A 180 15.09 6.78 -3.57
C LEU A 180 15.42 8.08 -2.83
N ASN A 181 14.59 8.48 -1.86
CA ASN A 181 14.70 9.73 -1.11
C ASN A 181 14.83 9.46 0.40
N SER A 182 15.73 8.57 0.76
CA SER A 182 16.04 8.22 2.14
C SER A 182 17.17 9.04 2.71
#